data_aa57df7c6daaff43eb3081b6c1e4b258
#
_entry.id   aa57df7c6daaff43eb3081b6c1e4b258
#
_cell.length_a   1.000
_cell.length_b   1.000
_cell.length_c   1.000
_cell.angle_alpha   90.00
_cell.angle_beta   90.00
_cell.angle_gamma   90.00
#
_symmetry.space_group_name_H-M   'P 1'
#
loop_
_entity.id
_entity.type
_entity.pdbx_description
1 polymer ?
#
loop_
_entity_poly.entity_id
_entity_poly.type
_entity_poly.pdbx_seq_one_letter_code
_entity_poly.pdbx_strand_id
1 'polypeptide(L)'
;MKKEVVVIGGGIVGLSCAYSMYKLGHKVCVIEKSDGTNGTSFGNAGLISAFKKAPLSCPGVVLDTLKLMLKNQAPLKFHFGLNLKLYQWILKFMKSANAKSTHRTMALFERYGWLSIDAYHQMLKDGMDFWYKEDGLLMIYTLEESFEKKIKTCDNSGAYKILNVKETKEYMPIVNDNICGSVLLTENAHVDPGEVMRSLQEYLQNAGVEFLYNEEVVDFEFKNNLIDGVITHKEKIQAEKIILATGANPALIKKTKNDFLMMGAKGYSITFKMPEELKPKTSSLFADIFMAMTPRRDTVRITSKLELNTNNALIDKEQIANMKKNLAAFTQPFEMKDAIEWCGFRPLTPNDIPYLGFDKRYKNLIHATGLGWLGITFGPAIGKIIADLSQDGANEKNADIMLFSAFFRD
;
A
#
# COMPACT_ATOMS: atom_id res chain seq x y z
N MET A 1 7.83 -32.94 5.84
CA MET A 1 9.23 -32.41 5.65
C MET A 1 9.28 -30.98 6.16
N LYS A 2 10.36 -30.56 6.81
CA LYS A 2 10.54 -29.20 7.28
C LYS A 2 10.78 -28.26 6.09
N LYS A 3 10.05 -27.15 6.00
CA LYS A 3 10.22 -26.11 4.97
C LYS A 3 11.37 -25.18 5.35
N GLU A 4 12.14 -24.68 4.38
CA GLU A 4 13.20 -23.71 4.68
C GLU A 4 12.58 -22.33 5.03
N VAL A 5 11.65 -21.85 4.19
CA VAL A 5 10.95 -20.58 4.41
C VAL A 5 9.45 -20.78 4.22
N VAL A 6 8.68 -20.33 5.22
CA VAL A 6 7.22 -20.23 5.13
C VAL A 6 6.84 -18.74 5.14
N VAL A 7 6.10 -18.31 4.12
CA VAL A 7 5.52 -16.96 4.04
C VAL A 7 4.03 -17.07 4.32
N ILE A 8 3.56 -16.37 5.35
CA ILE A 8 2.16 -16.35 5.76
C ILE A 8 1.49 -15.08 5.21
N GLY A 9 0.63 -15.25 4.22
CA GLY A 9 -0.06 -14.21 3.48
C GLY A 9 0.43 -14.04 2.05
N GLY A 10 -0.48 -14.19 1.08
CA GLY A 10 -0.24 -14.07 -0.37
C GLY A 10 -0.53 -12.68 -0.94
N GLY A 11 -0.49 -11.61 -0.12
CA GLY A 11 -0.55 -10.24 -0.59
C GLY A 11 0.77 -9.79 -1.23
N ILE A 12 0.81 -8.55 -1.78
CA ILE A 12 2.01 -8.03 -2.47
C ILE A 12 3.28 -8.14 -1.62
N VAL A 13 3.20 -7.89 -0.32
CA VAL A 13 4.35 -7.99 0.59
C VAL A 13 4.83 -9.43 0.72
N GLY A 14 3.90 -10.37 0.96
CA GLY A 14 4.24 -11.79 1.08
C GLY A 14 4.80 -12.36 -0.20
N LEU A 15 4.18 -12.08 -1.36
CA LEU A 15 4.68 -12.52 -2.66
C LEU A 15 6.05 -11.91 -3.00
N SER A 16 6.27 -10.63 -2.66
CA SER A 16 7.58 -10.01 -2.85
C SER A 16 8.66 -10.61 -1.93
N CYS A 17 8.30 -10.97 -0.70
CA CYS A 17 9.19 -11.72 0.18
C CYS A 17 9.49 -13.11 -0.38
N ALA A 18 8.47 -13.84 -0.85
CA ALA A 18 8.62 -15.15 -1.46
C ALA A 18 9.53 -15.09 -2.70
N TYR A 19 9.30 -14.10 -3.58
CA TYR A 19 10.13 -13.87 -4.75
C TYR A 19 11.60 -13.62 -4.37
N SER A 20 11.84 -12.70 -3.43
CA SER A 20 13.22 -12.36 -3.04
C SER A 20 13.92 -13.52 -2.34
N MET A 21 13.22 -14.30 -1.49
CA MET A 21 13.77 -15.49 -0.84
C MET A 21 14.05 -16.61 -1.86
N TYR A 22 13.17 -16.80 -2.85
CA TYR A 22 13.41 -17.73 -3.97
C TYR A 22 14.66 -17.34 -4.77
N LYS A 23 14.82 -16.04 -5.10
CA LYS A 23 16.00 -15.53 -5.83
C LYS A 23 17.31 -15.74 -5.04
N LEU A 24 17.26 -15.88 -3.73
CA LEU A 24 18.39 -16.28 -2.87
C LEU A 24 18.62 -17.81 -2.81
N GLY A 25 17.82 -18.59 -3.53
CA GLY A 25 17.95 -20.06 -3.61
C GLY A 25 17.20 -20.82 -2.51
N HIS A 26 16.39 -20.16 -1.69
CA HIS A 26 15.59 -20.86 -0.66
C HIS A 26 14.39 -21.58 -1.25
N LYS A 27 14.05 -22.73 -0.65
CA LYS A 27 12.77 -23.41 -0.88
C LYS A 27 11.67 -22.72 -0.08
N VAL A 28 10.74 -22.10 -0.80
CA VAL A 28 9.68 -21.26 -0.23
C VAL A 28 8.33 -21.97 -0.32
N CYS A 29 7.53 -21.81 0.74
CA CYS A 29 6.12 -22.18 0.76
C CYS A 29 5.30 -20.93 1.15
N VAL A 30 4.30 -20.57 0.36
CA VAL A 30 3.37 -19.46 0.64
C VAL A 30 2.04 -20.05 1.11
N ILE A 31 1.56 -19.60 2.27
CA ILE A 31 0.27 -20.00 2.83
C ILE A 31 -0.68 -18.80 2.75
N GLU A 32 -1.77 -18.95 1.97
CA GLU A 32 -2.78 -17.90 1.81
C GLU A 32 -4.18 -18.45 2.15
N LYS A 33 -4.89 -17.71 3.01
CA LYS A 33 -6.20 -18.12 3.52
C LYS A 33 -7.32 -18.11 2.47
N SER A 34 -7.15 -17.36 1.39
CA SER A 34 -8.07 -17.26 0.26
C SER A 34 -7.52 -17.98 -0.97
N ASP A 35 -8.23 -17.87 -2.08
CA ASP A 35 -7.78 -18.33 -3.39
C ASP A 35 -6.66 -17.48 -4.01
N GLY A 36 -6.24 -16.41 -3.34
CA GLY A 36 -5.19 -15.53 -3.80
C GLY A 36 -5.61 -14.51 -4.88
N THR A 37 -6.90 -14.39 -5.21
CA THR A 37 -7.38 -13.59 -6.35
C THR A 37 -7.97 -12.23 -5.96
N ASN A 38 -8.30 -11.98 -4.68
CA ASN A 38 -9.08 -10.82 -4.26
C ASN A 38 -8.66 -10.22 -2.90
N GLY A 39 -7.37 -10.02 -2.68
CA GLY A 39 -6.88 -9.37 -1.45
C GLY A 39 -6.81 -7.84 -1.55
N THR A 40 -6.43 -7.17 -0.45
CA THR A 40 -6.28 -5.71 -0.39
C THR A 40 -5.30 -5.17 -1.44
N SER A 41 -4.30 -5.94 -1.83
CA SER A 41 -3.35 -5.58 -2.88
C SER A 41 -4.03 -5.41 -4.24
N PHE A 42 -4.96 -6.27 -4.60
CA PHE A 42 -5.71 -6.20 -5.87
C PHE A 42 -6.54 -4.92 -6.01
N GLY A 43 -7.11 -4.42 -4.91
CA GLY A 43 -7.94 -3.20 -4.88
C GLY A 43 -7.16 -1.90 -4.75
N ASN A 44 -5.83 -1.93 -4.74
CA ASN A 44 -4.99 -0.75 -4.63
C ASN A 44 -5.10 0.15 -5.87
N ALA A 45 -4.80 1.45 -5.71
CA ALA A 45 -4.74 2.42 -6.81
C ALA A 45 -3.64 2.09 -7.84
N GLY A 46 -2.57 1.44 -7.42
CA GLY A 46 -1.44 1.13 -8.28
C GLY A 46 -0.41 2.24 -8.40
N LEU A 47 -0.49 3.29 -7.57
CA LEU A 47 0.48 4.38 -7.60
C LEU A 47 1.82 3.93 -6.99
N ILE A 48 2.92 4.23 -7.69
CA ILE A 48 4.29 4.04 -7.23
C ILE A 48 4.94 5.42 -7.17
N SER A 49 5.20 5.89 -5.95
CA SER A 49 5.69 7.24 -5.70
C SER A 49 7.04 7.15 -4.98
N ALA A 50 8.12 7.38 -5.71
CA ALA A 50 9.47 7.38 -5.16
C ALA A 50 9.87 8.75 -4.60
N PHE A 51 9.32 9.83 -5.15
CA PHE A 51 9.82 11.17 -4.91
C PHE A 51 8.95 11.98 -3.96
N LYS A 52 9.57 12.58 -2.92
CA LYS A 52 8.99 13.56 -1.96
C LYS A 52 7.57 13.25 -1.46
N LYS A 53 7.26 11.97 -1.25
CA LYS A 53 5.96 11.56 -0.72
C LYS A 53 5.85 11.86 0.76
N ALA A 54 4.89 12.68 1.13
CA ALA A 54 4.61 12.98 2.52
C ALA A 54 3.79 11.87 3.20
N PRO A 55 4.08 11.52 4.47
CA PRO A 55 3.24 10.62 5.25
C PRO A 55 1.88 11.26 5.55
N LEU A 56 0.88 10.46 5.92
CA LEU A 56 -0.42 10.96 6.39
C LEU A 56 -0.28 11.79 7.67
N SER A 57 0.71 11.45 8.52
CA SER A 57 1.02 12.15 9.76
C SER A 57 1.91 13.40 9.57
N CYS A 58 1.58 14.27 8.60
CA CYS A 58 2.29 15.55 8.40
C CYS A 58 1.80 16.64 9.36
N PRO A 59 2.66 17.67 9.66
CA PRO A 59 2.22 18.87 10.36
C PRO A 59 1.04 19.54 9.64
N GLY A 60 0.02 19.94 10.40
CA GLY A 60 -1.19 20.57 9.86
C GLY A 60 -2.29 19.57 9.47
N VAL A 61 -1.96 18.33 9.11
CA VAL A 61 -2.94 17.32 8.69
C VAL A 61 -4.03 17.08 9.73
N VAL A 62 -3.70 17.12 11.01
CA VAL A 62 -4.69 16.94 12.09
C VAL A 62 -5.75 18.04 12.05
N LEU A 63 -5.32 19.32 11.97
CA LEU A 63 -6.25 20.47 11.91
C LEU A 63 -7.03 20.49 10.59
N ASP A 64 -6.37 20.21 9.49
CA ASP A 64 -6.99 20.14 8.16
C ASP A 64 -8.00 18.99 8.09
N THR A 65 -7.65 17.82 8.62
CA THR A 65 -8.57 16.67 8.71
C THR A 65 -9.79 16.99 9.56
N LEU A 66 -9.62 17.65 10.71
CA LEU A 66 -10.75 18.09 11.54
C LEU A 66 -11.67 19.07 10.82
N LYS A 67 -11.12 20.08 10.13
CA LYS A 67 -11.89 21.01 9.29
C LYS A 67 -12.65 20.31 8.17
N LEU A 68 -11.99 19.36 7.49
CA LEU A 68 -12.59 18.59 6.41
C LEU A 68 -13.64 17.59 6.92
N MET A 69 -13.47 17.06 8.14
CA MET A 69 -14.49 16.20 8.79
C MET A 69 -15.79 16.97 9.02
N LEU A 70 -15.71 18.23 9.47
CA LEU A 70 -16.89 19.07 9.64
C LEU A 70 -17.64 19.31 8.33
N LYS A 71 -16.94 19.23 7.18
CA LYS A 71 -17.50 19.37 5.83
C LYS A 71 -17.83 18.03 5.15
N ASN A 72 -17.71 16.88 5.83
CA ASN A 72 -17.79 15.53 5.25
C ASN A 72 -16.82 15.27 4.06
N GLN A 73 -15.73 16.04 3.98
CA GLN A 73 -14.73 15.98 2.90
C GLN A 73 -13.39 15.37 3.34
N ALA A 74 -13.27 14.93 4.60
CA ALA A 74 -12.02 14.37 5.11
C ALA A 74 -11.58 13.11 4.35
N PRO A 75 -10.27 12.90 4.14
CA PRO A 75 -9.73 11.68 3.56
C PRO A 75 -9.89 10.47 4.46
N LEU A 76 -10.03 10.70 5.78
CA LEU A 76 -10.22 9.69 6.82
C LEU A 76 -11.58 9.90 7.46
N LYS A 77 -12.37 8.82 7.55
CA LYS A 77 -13.62 8.77 8.33
C LYS A 77 -13.36 7.90 9.56
N PHE A 78 -13.66 8.42 10.74
CA PHE A 78 -13.52 7.69 12.00
C PHE A 78 -14.89 7.22 12.48
N HIS A 79 -15.02 5.92 12.77
CA HIS A 79 -16.15 5.38 13.48
C HIS A 79 -15.80 5.34 14.98
N PHE A 80 -16.23 6.35 15.72
CA PHE A 80 -15.95 6.44 17.16
C PHE A 80 -16.76 5.37 17.93
N GLY A 81 -16.15 4.81 18.98
CA GLY A 81 -16.73 3.79 19.83
C GLY A 81 -15.79 3.44 20.98
N LEU A 82 -16.14 2.45 21.80
CA LEU A 82 -15.37 2.01 22.97
C LEU A 82 -14.14 1.14 22.57
N ASN A 83 -13.32 1.64 21.66
CA ASN A 83 -12.11 0.97 21.22
C ASN A 83 -10.85 1.74 21.66
N LEU A 84 -10.26 1.32 22.79
CA LEU A 84 -9.07 1.94 23.36
C LEU A 84 -7.90 2.01 22.36
N LYS A 85 -7.75 1.00 21.48
CA LYS A 85 -6.70 1.00 20.45
C LYS A 85 -6.87 2.14 19.43
N LEU A 86 -8.11 2.51 19.08
CA LEU A 86 -8.37 3.66 18.21
C LEU A 86 -7.82 4.94 18.84
N TYR A 87 -8.12 5.18 20.12
CA TYR A 87 -7.67 6.38 20.81
C TYR A 87 -6.14 6.42 20.98
N GLN A 88 -5.52 5.28 21.31
CA GLN A 88 -4.06 5.15 21.34
C GLN A 88 -3.45 5.44 19.97
N TRP A 89 -4.06 4.91 18.90
CA TRP A 89 -3.63 5.14 17.51
C TRP A 89 -3.73 6.64 17.16
N ILE A 90 -4.86 7.29 17.46
CA ILE A 90 -5.06 8.73 17.23
C ILE A 90 -4.04 9.56 18.00
N LEU A 91 -3.81 9.29 19.28
CA LEU A 91 -2.83 10.00 20.09
C LEU A 91 -1.41 9.87 19.53
N LYS A 92 -1.03 8.67 19.10
CA LYS A 92 0.29 8.43 18.51
C LYS A 92 0.41 9.07 17.11
N PHE A 93 -0.66 9.06 16.32
CA PHE A 93 -0.74 9.77 15.04
C PHE A 93 -0.54 11.29 15.23
N MET A 94 -1.25 11.90 16.17
CA MET A 94 -1.10 13.34 16.52
C MET A 94 0.34 13.64 16.98
N LYS A 95 0.92 12.80 17.84
CA LYS A 95 2.30 12.95 18.31
C LYS A 95 3.32 12.82 17.18
N SER A 96 3.03 12.02 16.16
CA SER A 96 3.89 11.84 14.98
C SER A 96 3.79 13.00 13.98
N ALA A 97 2.73 13.82 14.04
CA ALA A 97 2.48 14.94 13.14
C ALA A 97 3.37 16.16 13.45
N ASN A 98 4.67 15.98 13.38
CA ASN A 98 5.67 17.02 13.60
C ASN A 98 6.75 17.00 12.49
N ALA A 99 7.44 18.13 12.29
CA ALA A 99 8.42 18.30 11.20
C ALA A 99 9.54 17.25 11.23
N LYS A 100 10.08 16.92 12.41
CA LYS A 100 11.18 15.94 12.55
C LYS A 100 10.75 14.54 12.14
N SER A 101 9.58 14.11 12.59
CA SER A 101 9.01 12.80 12.22
C SER A 101 8.71 12.75 10.73
N THR A 102 8.08 13.80 10.18
CA THR A 102 7.76 13.91 8.76
C THR A 102 9.00 13.81 7.89
N HIS A 103 10.04 14.60 8.17
CA HIS A 103 11.29 14.59 7.41
C HIS A 103 11.95 13.20 7.40
N ARG A 104 12.01 12.54 8.57
CA ARG A 104 12.54 11.19 8.69
C ARG A 104 11.73 10.19 7.84
N THR A 105 10.41 10.23 7.94
CA THR A 105 9.53 9.33 7.19
C THR A 105 9.62 9.57 5.68
N MET A 106 9.72 10.84 5.25
CA MET A 106 9.91 11.17 3.82
C MET A 106 11.22 10.61 3.27
N ALA A 107 12.33 10.74 4.00
CA ALA A 107 13.62 10.19 3.58
C ALA A 107 13.58 8.66 3.43
N LEU A 108 12.86 7.97 4.33
CA LEU A 108 12.62 6.54 4.22
C LEU A 108 11.76 6.20 2.99
N PHE A 109 10.68 6.94 2.76
CA PHE A 109 9.79 6.73 1.62
C PHE A 109 10.50 6.93 0.29
N GLU A 110 11.33 7.93 0.16
CA GLU A 110 12.13 8.18 -1.03
C GLU A 110 13.07 7.00 -1.32
N ARG A 111 13.84 6.57 -0.32
CA ARG A 111 14.75 5.43 -0.48
C ARG A 111 14.02 4.14 -0.87
N TYR A 112 12.91 3.82 -0.20
CA TYR A 112 12.16 2.59 -0.52
C TYR A 112 11.37 2.71 -1.80
N GLY A 113 10.96 3.90 -2.18
CA GLY A 113 10.34 4.16 -3.48
C GLY A 113 11.27 3.80 -4.63
N TRP A 114 12.51 4.29 -4.61
CA TRP A 114 13.52 3.96 -5.64
C TRP A 114 13.87 2.46 -5.64
N LEU A 115 14.10 1.86 -4.47
CA LEU A 115 14.31 0.42 -4.37
C LEU A 115 13.15 -0.39 -4.94
N SER A 116 11.93 0.11 -4.81
CA SER A 116 10.74 -0.56 -5.34
C SER A 116 10.65 -0.44 -6.86
N ILE A 117 10.98 0.72 -7.44
CA ILE A 117 11.07 0.91 -8.89
C ILE A 117 12.09 -0.07 -9.48
N ASP A 118 13.30 -0.13 -8.89
CA ASP A 118 14.32 -1.09 -9.30
C ASP A 118 13.83 -2.55 -9.21
N ALA A 119 13.08 -2.88 -8.15
CA ALA A 119 12.52 -4.22 -7.99
C ALA A 119 11.42 -4.53 -9.02
N TYR A 120 10.57 -3.57 -9.38
CA TYR A 120 9.61 -3.73 -10.49
C TYR A 120 10.31 -3.94 -11.83
N HIS A 121 11.36 -3.16 -12.11
CA HIS A 121 12.19 -3.36 -13.32
C HIS A 121 12.82 -4.75 -13.33
N GLN A 122 13.29 -5.24 -12.17
CA GLN A 122 13.86 -6.59 -12.11
C GLN A 122 12.81 -7.67 -12.36
N MET A 123 11.59 -7.51 -11.85
CA MET A 123 10.47 -8.43 -12.13
C MET A 123 10.16 -8.48 -13.63
N LEU A 124 10.11 -7.32 -14.32
CA LEU A 124 9.90 -7.27 -15.76
C LEU A 124 11.06 -7.95 -16.52
N LYS A 125 12.31 -7.73 -16.11
CA LYS A 125 13.49 -8.40 -16.68
C LYS A 125 13.49 -9.91 -16.48
N ASP A 126 12.93 -10.39 -15.39
CA ASP A 126 12.77 -11.81 -15.09
C ASP A 126 11.61 -12.46 -15.90
N GLY A 127 10.95 -11.70 -16.79
CA GLY A 127 9.91 -12.18 -17.71
C GLY A 127 8.47 -12.09 -17.18
N MET A 128 8.24 -11.38 -16.09
CA MET A 128 6.87 -11.11 -15.64
C MET A 128 6.20 -10.09 -16.57
N ASP A 129 4.92 -10.30 -16.91
CA ASP A 129 4.13 -9.35 -17.70
C ASP A 129 3.04 -8.71 -16.84
N PHE A 130 3.15 -7.39 -16.67
CA PHE A 130 2.15 -6.56 -16.02
C PHE A 130 2.22 -5.13 -16.52
N TRP A 131 1.09 -4.45 -16.52
CA TRP A 131 1.03 -3.02 -16.87
C TRP A 131 1.84 -2.19 -15.89
N TYR A 132 2.90 -1.56 -16.40
CA TYR A 132 3.79 -0.67 -15.67
C TYR A 132 4.13 0.54 -16.53
N LYS A 133 4.00 1.75 -16.02
CA LYS A 133 4.30 3.00 -16.71
C LYS A 133 4.99 3.99 -15.78
N GLU A 134 6.02 4.66 -16.29
CA GLU A 134 6.77 5.75 -15.63
C GLU A 134 6.44 7.08 -16.32
N ASP A 135 5.17 7.47 -16.30
CA ASP A 135 4.64 8.67 -16.97
C ASP A 135 4.17 9.75 -15.98
N GLY A 136 4.52 9.58 -14.71
CA GLY A 136 4.31 10.53 -13.66
C GLY A 136 2.99 10.35 -12.90
N LEU A 137 2.69 11.35 -12.05
CA LEU A 137 1.45 11.48 -11.30
C LEU A 137 0.90 12.90 -11.46
N LEU A 138 -0.28 13.03 -12.04
CA LEU A 138 -0.97 14.30 -12.24
C LEU A 138 -1.79 14.67 -11.03
N MET A 139 -1.41 15.71 -10.29
CA MET A 139 -2.20 16.25 -9.17
C MET A 139 -3.11 17.37 -9.68
N ILE A 140 -4.42 17.17 -9.64
CA ILE A 140 -5.45 18.06 -10.20
C ILE A 140 -6.14 18.82 -9.06
N TYR A 141 -6.38 20.11 -9.24
CA TYR A 141 -6.92 21.02 -8.23
C TYR A 141 -8.14 21.79 -8.76
N THR A 142 -9.16 21.96 -7.91
CA THR A 142 -10.31 22.84 -8.11
C THR A 142 -10.30 24.04 -7.17
N LEU A 143 -9.46 24.02 -6.11
CA LEU A 143 -9.32 25.11 -5.15
C LEU A 143 -8.01 25.84 -5.42
N GLU A 144 -8.12 27.14 -5.75
CA GLU A 144 -6.99 28.04 -6.04
C GLU A 144 -5.96 28.03 -4.90
N GLU A 145 -6.41 28.14 -3.64
CA GLU A 145 -5.55 28.13 -2.47
C GLU A 145 -4.71 26.84 -2.38
N SER A 146 -5.32 25.68 -2.67
CA SER A 146 -4.64 24.38 -2.68
C SER A 146 -3.61 24.29 -3.81
N PHE A 147 -3.97 24.79 -4.97
CA PHE A 147 -3.11 24.82 -6.16
C PHE A 147 -1.90 25.72 -5.95
N GLU A 148 -2.09 26.98 -5.50
CA GLU A 148 -1.00 27.91 -5.18
C GLU A 148 -0.07 27.37 -4.08
N LYS A 149 -0.64 26.76 -3.02
CA LYS A 149 0.14 26.12 -1.96
C LYS A 149 1.02 25.02 -2.53
N LYS A 150 0.50 24.22 -3.48
CA LYS A 150 1.29 23.18 -4.13
C LYS A 150 2.39 23.77 -5.01
N ILE A 151 2.09 24.77 -5.84
CA ILE A 151 3.06 25.45 -6.70
C ILE A 151 4.27 25.96 -5.89
N LYS A 152 4.03 26.57 -4.72
CA LYS A 152 5.07 27.07 -3.81
C LYS A 152 6.01 25.96 -3.28
N THR A 153 5.62 24.70 -3.37
CA THR A 153 6.47 23.56 -3.00
C THR A 153 7.26 22.96 -4.16
N CYS A 154 6.97 23.39 -5.39
CA CYS A 154 7.69 22.95 -6.59
C CYS A 154 9.01 23.72 -6.70
N ASP A 155 10.08 23.00 -6.98
CA ASP A 155 11.41 23.57 -7.23
C ASP A 155 11.78 23.41 -8.71
N ASN A 156 12.93 23.93 -9.12
CA ASN A 156 13.44 23.88 -10.48
C ASN A 156 14.19 22.57 -10.81
N SER A 157 13.96 21.50 -10.07
CA SER A 157 14.65 20.20 -10.26
C SER A 157 14.24 19.46 -11.53
N GLY A 158 13.17 19.90 -12.21
CA GLY A 158 12.57 19.17 -13.34
C GLY A 158 11.59 18.07 -12.91
N ALA A 159 11.51 17.76 -11.61
CA ALA A 159 10.59 16.76 -11.07
C ALA A 159 9.11 17.22 -11.07
N TYR A 160 8.85 18.47 -11.43
CA TYR A 160 7.52 19.07 -11.47
C TYR A 160 7.26 19.80 -12.80
N LYS A 161 6.04 19.65 -13.33
CA LYS A 161 5.51 20.51 -14.40
C LYS A 161 4.19 21.11 -13.92
N ILE A 162 4.09 22.43 -13.89
CA ILE A 162 2.85 23.14 -13.59
C ILE A 162 2.08 23.29 -14.88
N LEU A 163 0.84 22.86 -14.91
CA LEU A 163 0.01 22.78 -16.11
C LEU A 163 -1.27 23.59 -15.91
N ASN A 164 -1.62 24.39 -16.92
CA ASN A 164 -2.93 25.07 -16.98
C ASN A 164 -4.05 24.05 -17.34
N VAL A 165 -5.29 24.54 -17.41
CA VAL A 165 -6.48 23.70 -17.71
C VAL A 165 -6.35 22.99 -19.05
N LYS A 166 -5.91 23.70 -20.10
CA LYS A 166 -5.75 23.14 -21.45
C LYS A 166 -4.68 22.04 -21.48
N GLU A 167 -3.53 22.29 -20.88
CA GLU A 167 -2.44 21.31 -20.79
C GLU A 167 -2.85 20.12 -19.92
N THR A 168 -3.63 20.34 -18.84
CA THR A 168 -4.16 19.26 -18.00
C THR A 168 -5.06 18.31 -18.81
N LYS A 169 -5.89 18.84 -19.72
CA LYS A 169 -6.77 18.05 -20.60
C LYS A 169 -5.99 17.15 -21.57
N GLU A 170 -4.74 17.48 -21.90
CA GLU A 170 -3.88 16.61 -22.73
C GLU A 170 -3.53 15.31 -22.01
N TYR A 171 -3.41 15.32 -20.66
CA TYR A 171 -3.16 14.15 -19.82
C TYR A 171 -4.43 13.48 -19.32
N MET A 172 -5.46 14.27 -19.08
CA MET A 172 -6.74 13.84 -18.52
C MET A 172 -7.91 14.41 -19.33
N PRO A 173 -8.29 13.80 -20.47
CA PRO A 173 -9.28 14.35 -21.39
C PRO A 173 -10.66 14.61 -20.79
N ILE A 174 -11.02 13.86 -19.73
CA ILE A 174 -12.33 13.97 -19.08
C ILE A 174 -12.45 15.12 -18.07
N VAL A 175 -11.39 15.86 -17.75
CA VAL A 175 -11.51 16.97 -16.79
C VAL A 175 -12.38 18.09 -17.38
N ASN A 176 -13.21 18.68 -16.52
CA ASN A 176 -14.02 19.84 -16.88
C ASN A 176 -13.25 21.16 -16.70
N ASP A 177 -13.89 22.29 -16.99
CA ASP A 177 -13.28 23.62 -16.90
C ASP A 177 -13.30 24.21 -15.47
N ASN A 178 -13.84 23.48 -14.49
CA ASN A 178 -13.88 23.94 -13.08
C ASN A 178 -12.56 23.70 -12.33
N ILE A 179 -11.56 23.08 -12.96
CA ILE A 179 -10.23 22.92 -12.37
C ILE A 179 -9.41 24.20 -12.48
N CYS A 180 -8.57 24.51 -11.50
CA CYS A 180 -7.62 25.63 -11.54
C CYS A 180 -6.38 25.27 -12.38
N GLY A 181 -6.01 24.00 -12.40
CA GLY A 181 -4.84 23.47 -13.09
C GLY A 181 -4.35 22.20 -12.44
N SER A 182 -3.16 21.78 -12.80
CA SER A 182 -2.54 20.59 -12.24
C SER A 182 -1.02 20.72 -12.08
N VAL A 183 -0.44 19.81 -11.29
CA VAL A 183 1.01 19.64 -11.17
C VAL A 183 1.33 18.20 -11.52
N LEU A 184 2.11 17.98 -12.56
CA LEU A 184 2.64 16.67 -12.92
C LEU A 184 3.95 16.43 -12.15
N LEU A 185 3.96 15.37 -11.32
CA LEU A 185 5.16 14.85 -10.68
C LEU A 185 5.78 13.81 -11.60
N THR A 186 6.89 14.16 -12.27
CA THR A 186 7.47 13.37 -13.37
C THR A 186 8.11 12.07 -12.92
N GLU A 187 8.61 12.01 -11.68
CA GLU A 187 9.36 10.87 -11.13
C GLU A 187 8.45 9.87 -10.40
N ASN A 188 7.27 9.60 -10.95
CA ASN A 188 6.31 8.65 -10.40
C ASN A 188 5.91 7.64 -11.47
N ALA A 189 5.57 6.45 -11.00
CA ALA A 189 5.09 5.36 -11.84
C ALA A 189 3.71 4.87 -11.39
N HIS A 190 3.11 4.01 -12.20
CA HIS A 190 1.92 3.29 -11.80
C HIS A 190 1.88 1.89 -12.42
N VAL A 191 1.13 1.00 -11.79
CA VAL A 191 0.96 -0.40 -12.21
C VAL A 191 -0.51 -0.78 -12.21
N ASP A 192 -0.84 -1.88 -12.89
CA ASP A 192 -2.03 -2.66 -12.56
C ASP A 192 -1.72 -3.62 -11.40
N PRO A 193 -2.24 -3.36 -10.18
CA PRO A 193 -1.95 -4.23 -9.04
C PRO A 193 -2.42 -5.66 -9.23
N GLY A 194 -3.52 -5.87 -9.95
CA GLY A 194 -4.05 -7.20 -10.24
C GLY A 194 -3.12 -7.99 -11.16
N GLU A 195 -2.56 -7.34 -12.19
CA GLU A 195 -1.58 -7.97 -13.08
C GLU A 195 -0.27 -8.27 -12.34
N VAL A 196 0.24 -7.34 -11.52
CA VAL A 196 1.43 -7.58 -10.69
C VAL A 196 1.25 -8.80 -9.80
N MET A 197 0.11 -8.90 -9.11
CA MET A 197 -0.18 -10.02 -8.22
C MET A 197 -0.23 -11.36 -8.96
N ARG A 198 -0.95 -11.42 -10.08
CA ARG A 198 -1.05 -12.64 -10.90
C ARG A 198 0.30 -13.04 -11.48
N SER A 199 1.02 -12.09 -12.05
CA SER A 199 2.33 -12.36 -12.67
C SER A 199 3.37 -12.86 -11.64
N LEU A 200 3.38 -12.30 -10.42
CA LEU A 200 4.20 -12.82 -9.32
C LEU A 200 3.81 -14.22 -8.91
N GLN A 201 2.52 -14.52 -8.79
CA GLN A 201 2.03 -15.86 -8.45
C GLN A 201 2.42 -16.88 -9.53
N GLU A 202 2.17 -16.57 -10.79
CA GLU A 202 2.51 -17.42 -11.94
C GLU A 202 4.02 -17.66 -12.02
N TYR A 203 4.84 -16.62 -11.91
CA TYR A 203 6.29 -16.73 -11.91
C TYR A 203 6.78 -17.68 -10.81
N LEU A 204 6.31 -17.48 -9.57
CA LEU A 204 6.71 -18.28 -8.41
C LEU A 204 6.24 -19.74 -8.52
N GLN A 205 5.03 -19.98 -8.99
CA GLN A 205 4.50 -21.33 -9.21
C GLN A 205 5.30 -22.08 -10.30
N ASN A 206 5.59 -21.42 -11.42
CA ASN A 206 6.41 -21.98 -12.50
C ASN A 206 7.85 -22.25 -12.03
N ALA A 207 8.35 -21.49 -11.07
CA ALA A 207 9.64 -21.68 -10.44
C ALA A 207 9.66 -22.78 -9.34
N GLY A 208 8.53 -23.43 -9.09
CA GLY A 208 8.41 -24.52 -8.12
C GLY A 208 8.21 -24.05 -6.65
N VAL A 209 7.86 -22.79 -6.43
CA VAL A 209 7.42 -22.32 -5.11
C VAL A 209 6.08 -22.95 -4.78
N GLU A 210 5.97 -23.52 -3.59
CA GLU A 210 4.75 -24.17 -3.12
C GLU A 210 3.73 -23.14 -2.65
N PHE A 211 2.47 -23.28 -3.06
CA PHE A 211 1.35 -22.46 -2.62
C PHE A 211 0.27 -23.31 -1.96
N LEU A 212 -0.07 -22.95 -0.74
CA LEU A 212 -1.21 -23.51 0.00
C LEU A 212 -2.32 -22.45 0.04
N TYR A 213 -3.18 -22.49 -0.97
CA TYR A 213 -4.36 -21.62 -1.05
C TYR A 213 -5.53 -22.20 -0.27
N ASN A 214 -6.46 -21.31 0.15
CA ASN A 214 -7.60 -21.66 1.00
C ASN A 214 -7.15 -22.40 2.27
N GLU A 215 -5.99 -21.96 2.79
CA GLU A 215 -5.35 -22.53 3.96
C GLU A 215 -5.06 -21.41 4.97
N GLU A 216 -5.84 -21.34 6.05
CA GLU A 216 -5.65 -20.33 7.08
C GLU A 216 -4.72 -20.81 8.18
N VAL A 217 -3.66 -20.04 8.43
CA VAL A 217 -2.83 -20.23 9.62
C VAL A 217 -3.60 -19.68 10.82
N VAL A 218 -3.80 -20.51 11.83
CA VAL A 218 -4.60 -20.19 13.01
C VAL A 218 -3.78 -20.06 14.28
N ASP A 219 -2.62 -20.74 14.37
CA ASP A 219 -1.76 -20.71 15.56
C ASP A 219 -0.29 -21.06 15.22
N PHE A 220 0.54 -21.03 16.23
CA PHE A 220 1.93 -21.42 16.18
C PHE A 220 2.25 -22.42 17.29
N GLU A 221 3.15 -23.37 17.02
CA GLU A 221 3.77 -24.16 18.05
C GLU A 221 5.09 -23.53 18.44
N PHE A 222 5.23 -23.22 19.71
CA PHE A 222 6.40 -22.55 20.25
C PHE A 222 7.33 -23.55 20.95
N LYS A 223 8.62 -23.47 20.67
CA LYS A 223 9.66 -24.25 21.34
C LYS A 223 10.83 -23.36 21.70
N ASN A 224 11.01 -23.09 22.99
CA ASN A 224 11.99 -22.13 23.48
C ASN A 224 11.80 -20.74 22.84
N ASN A 225 12.82 -20.22 22.15
CA ASN A 225 12.81 -18.94 21.44
C ASN A 225 12.63 -19.10 19.92
N LEU A 226 11.99 -20.19 19.48
CA LEU A 226 11.66 -20.47 18.08
C LEU A 226 10.17 -20.81 17.95
N ILE A 227 9.65 -20.61 16.74
CA ILE A 227 8.41 -21.21 16.29
C ILE A 227 8.78 -22.51 15.59
N ASP A 228 8.40 -23.65 16.18
CA ASP A 228 8.69 -25.00 15.65
C ASP A 228 7.72 -25.40 14.54
N GLY A 229 6.50 -24.85 14.54
CA GLY A 229 5.50 -25.13 13.52
C GLY A 229 4.44 -24.02 13.37
N VAL A 230 3.99 -23.90 12.16
CA VAL A 230 2.82 -23.11 11.75
C VAL A 230 1.61 -24.06 11.74
N ILE A 231 0.54 -23.71 12.45
CA ILE A 231 -0.65 -24.55 12.58
C ILE A 231 -1.74 -23.95 11.68
N THR A 232 -2.21 -24.76 10.74
CA THR A 232 -3.35 -24.45 9.89
C THR A 232 -4.59 -25.22 10.37
N HIS A 233 -5.72 -25.06 9.69
CA HIS A 233 -6.91 -25.89 9.94
C HIS A 233 -6.72 -27.36 9.48
N LYS A 234 -5.74 -27.66 8.60
CA LYS A 234 -5.55 -28.99 8.02
C LYS A 234 -4.36 -29.72 8.64
N GLU A 235 -3.25 -29.00 8.84
CA GLU A 235 -2.01 -29.65 9.25
C GLU A 235 -1.08 -28.69 10.03
N LYS A 236 -0.02 -29.29 10.60
CA LYS A 236 1.13 -28.58 11.16
C LYS A 236 2.28 -28.59 10.14
N ILE A 237 2.78 -27.42 9.81
CA ILE A 237 3.89 -27.19 8.89
C ILE A 237 5.11 -26.70 9.66
N GLN A 238 6.17 -27.51 9.68
CA GLN A 238 7.44 -27.11 10.27
C GLN A 238 8.23 -26.20 9.35
N ALA A 239 8.86 -25.14 9.89
CA ALA A 239 9.64 -24.16 9.14
C ALA A 239 10.94 -23.76 9.85
N GLU A 240 11.96 -23.43 9.06
CA GLU A 240 13.20 -22.86 9.59
C GLU A 240 13.10 -21.36 9.79
N LYS A 241 12.49 -20.67 8.79
CA LYS A 241 12.19 -19.23 8.84
C LYS A 241 10.72 -19.03 8.52
N ILE A 242 10.10 -18.07 9.19
CA ILE A 242 8.69 -17.71 9.00
C ILE A 242 8.61 -16.22 8.76
N ILE A 243 7.97 -15.83 7.66
CA ILE A 243 7.70 -14.43 7.32
C ILE A 243 6.20 -14.17 7.50
N LEU A 244 5.85 -13.26 8.41
CA LEU A 244 4.47 -12.93 8.75
C LEU A 244 4.03 -11.67 8.00
N ALA A 245 3.29 -11.85 6.90
CA ALA A 245 2.85 -10.80 5.98
C ALA A 245 1.30 -10.72 5.87
N THR A 246 0.61 -10.79 7.01
CA THR A 246 -0.86 -10.94 7.12
C THR A 246 -1.66 -9.66 6.90
N GLY A 247 -1.05 -8.58 6.41
CA GLY A 247 -1.72 -7.32 6.14
C GLY A 247 -2.40 -6.75 7.39
N ALA A 248 -3.69 -6.41 7.30
CA ALA A 248 -4.44 -5.80 8.40
C ALA A 248 -4.94 -6.79 9.47
N ASN A 249 -4.68 -8.10 9.34
CA ASN A 249 -5.10 -9.09 10.32
C ASN A 249 -4.11 -9.19 11.50
N PRO A 250 -4.48 -8.72 12.71
CA PRO A 250 -3.57 -8.74 13.86
C PRO A 250 -3.59 -10.08 14.63
N ALA A 251 -4.43 -11.06 14.24
CA ALA A 251 -4.67 -12.26 15.05
C ALA A 251 -3.38 -13.05 15.30
N LEU A 252 -2.61 -13.36 14.25
CA LEU A 252 -1.36 -14.10 14.36
C LEU A 252 -0.25 -13.28 15.06
N ILE A 253 -0.25 -11.96 14.87
CA ILE A 253 0.69 -11.06 15.57
C ILE A 253 0.50 -11.17 17.07
N LYS A 254 -0.76 -11.16 17.55
CA LYS A 254 -1.07 -11.32 18.98
C LYS A 254 -0.63 -12.68 19.55
N LYS A 255 -0.71 -13.75 18.73
CA LYS A 255 -0.22 -15.08 19.12
C LYS A 255 1.29 -15.07 19.42
N THR A 256 2.06 -14.22 18.76
CA THR A 256 3.49 -14.02 19.03
C THR A 256 3.75 -13.09 20.23
N LYS A 257 2.72 -12.75 21.00
CA LYS A 257 2.77 -11.84 22.16
C LYS A 257 3.25 -10.42 21.79
N ASN A 258 3.06 -10.03 20.54
CA ASN A 258 3.26 -8.65 20.06
C ASN A 258 1.90 -7.94 20.00
N ASP A 259 1.93 -6.65 20.30
CA ASP A 259 0.74 -5.79 20.19
C ASP A 259 1.05 -4.57 19.34
N PHE A 260 1.14 -4.78 18.03
CA PHE A 260 1.39 -3.70 17.09
C PHE A 260 0.19 -2.74 17.04
N LEU A 261 0.49 -1.46 17.18
CA LEU A 261 -0.52 -0.42 17.07
C LEU A 261 -0.84 -0.16 15.59
N MET A 262 -1.68 -1.02 15.04
CA MET A 262 -2.08 -1.03 13.65
C MET A 262 -3.62 -1.10 13.56
N MET A 263 -4.20 -0.29 12.67
CA MET A 263 -5.63 -0.26 12.41
C MET A 263 -5.91 -0.69 10.97
N GLY A 264 -6.93 -1.52 10.79
CA GLY A 264 -7.48 -1.77 9.47
C GLY A 264 -8.24 -0.55 8.98
N ALA A 265 -7.75 0.09 7.93
CA ALA A 265 -8.44 1.20 7.27
C ALA A 265 -9.15 0.69 6.03
N LYS A 266 -10.47 0.70 6.05
CA LYS A 266 -11.30 0.28 4.93
C LYS A 266 -11.24 1.32 3.82
N GLY A 267 -10.88 0.88 2.62
CA GLY A 267 -10.87 1.70 1.42
C GLY A 267 -11.72 1.08 0.33
N TYR A 268 -12.10 1.90 -0.65
CA TYR A 268 -12.96 1.51 -1.76
C TYR A 268 -12.27 1.75 -3.10
N SER A 269 -12.63 0.95 -4.10
CA SER A 269 -12.29 1.21 -5.49
C SER A 269 -13.44 0.86 -6.42
N ILE A 270 -13.47 1.51 -7.59
CA ILE A 270 -14.33 1.19 -8.71
C ILE A 270 -13.42 1.03 -9.93
N THR A 271 -13.51 -0.13 -10.57
CA THR A 271 -12.78 -0.43 -11.81
C THR A 271 -13.79 -0.54 -12.94
N PHE A 272 -13.57 0.17 -14.05
CA PHE A 272 -14.53 0.24 -15.16
C PHE A 272 -13.80 0.39 -16.50
N LYS A 273 -14.49 0.08 -17.59
CA LYS A 273 -14.06 0.39 -18.94
C LYS A 273 -14.53 1.79 -19.34
N MET A 274 -13.72 2.49 -20.10
CA MET A 274 -14.07 3.74 -20.74
C MET A 274 -13.47 3.82 -22.14
N PRO A 275 -14.03 4.67 -23.04
CA PRO A 275 -13.47 4.90 -24.36
C PRO A 275 -12.00 5.34 -24.28
N GLU A 276 -11.16 4.88 -25.22
CA GLU A 276 -9.73 5.15 -25.18
C GLU A 276 -9.40 6.64 -25.29
N GLU A 277 -10.19 7.40 -26.04
CA GLU A 277 -10.07 8.84 -26.20
C GLU A 277 -10.36 9.65 -24.92
N LEU A 278 -11.09 9.05 -23.96
CA LEU A 278 -11.39 9.66 -22.65
C LEU A 278 -10.49 9.16 -21.54
N LYS A 279 -9.70 8.11 -21.82
CA LYS A 279 -8.86 7.45 -20.82
C LYS A 279 -7.71 8.36 -20.37
N PRO A 280 -7.44 8.46 -19.06
CA PRO A 280 -6.27 9.15 -18.58
C PRO A 280 -5.00 8.60 -19.20
N LYS A 281 -4.08 9.46 -19.63
CA LYS A 281 -2.78 9.05 -20.17
C LYS A 281 -1.78 8.69 -19.06
N THR A 282 -1.95 9.28 -17.87
CA THR A 282 -1.14 9.00 -16.68
C THR A 282 -2.02 8.83 -15.46
N SER A 283 -1.45 8.31 -14.38
CA SER A 283 -2.13 8.25 -13.08
C SER A 283 -2.42 9.66 -12.56
N SER A 284 -3.56 9.83 -11.91
CA SER A 284 -4.00 11.14 -11.43
C SER A 284 -4.48 11.08 -9.99
N LEU A 285 -4.29 12.18 -9.26
CA LEU A 285 -4.82 12.42 -7.94
C LEU A 285 -5.65 13.71 -7.96
N PHE A 286 -6.96 13.61 -7.75
CA PHE A 286 -7.82 14.75 -7.48
C PHE A 286 -7.57 15.21 -6.05
N ALA A 287 -6.70 16.21 -5.90
CA ALA A 287 -6.03 16.54 -4.64
C ALA A 287 -7.02 17.01 -3.56
N ASP A 288 -8.00 17.81 -3.93
CA ASP A 288 -8.96 18.40 -2.98
C ASP A 288 -9.98 17.38 -2.43
N ILE A 289 -10.11 16.21 -3.07
CA ILE A 289 -11.01 15.13 -2.64
C ILE A 289 -10.30 13.83 -2.30
N PHE A 290 -8.96 13.79 -2.37
CA PHE A 290 -8.14 12.61 -2.07
C PHE A 290 -8.56 11.35 -2.84
N MET A 291 -8.85 11.52 -4.13
CA MET A 291 -9.27 10.43 -5.01
C MET A 291 -8.22 10.22 -6.09
N ALA A 292 -7.76 8.98 -6.25
CA ALA A 292 -6.87 8.62 -7.34
C ALA A 292 -7.67 8.02 -8.50
N MET A 293 -7.23 8.32 -9.74
CA MET A 293 -7.69 7.67 -10.96
C MET A 293 -6.46 7.15 -11.71
N THR A 294 -6.41 5.85 -11.97
CA THR A 294 -5.27 5.20 -12.58
C THR A 294 -5.69 4.45 -13.83
N PRO A 295 -5.10 4.75 -15.01
CA PRO A 295 -5.27 3.94 -16.19
C PRO A 295 -4.61 2.59 -16.01
N ARG A 296 -5.19 1.56 -16.61
CA ARG A 296 -4.72 0.18 -16.66
C ARG A 296 -4.78 -0.28 -18.10
N ARG A 297 -4.31 -1.48 -18.41
CA ARG A 297 -4.29 -2.01 -19.79
C ARG A 297 -5.64 -1.80 -20.50
N ASP A 298 -6.73 -2.30 -19.95
CA ASP A 298 -8.07 -2.27 -20.58
C ASP A 298 -9.12 -1.51 -19.75
N THR A 299 -8.78 -1.00 -18.58
CA THR A 299 -9.71 -0.39 -17.64
C THR A 299 -9.13 0.86 -17.01
N VAL A 300 -9.95 1.55 -16.26
CA VAL A 300 -9.55 2.65 -15.37
C VAL A 300 -10.03 2.30 -13.96
N ARG A 301 -9.23 2.63 -12.95
CA ARG A 301 -9.61 2.47 -11.55
C ARG A 301 -9.63 3.80 -10.84
N ILE A 302 -10.71 4.05 -10.09
CA ILE A 302 -10.75 5.11 -9.09
C ILE A 302 -10.69 4.52 -7.70
N THR A 303 -9.99 5.22 -6.79
CA THR A 303 -9.94 4.86 -5.37
C THR A 303 -10.15 6.09 -4.52
N SER A 304 -10.74 5.94 -3.35
CA SER A 304 -11.04 7.07 -2.47
C SER A 304 -10.97 6.65 -1.02
N LYS A 305 -11.04 7.67 -0.17
CA LYS A 305 -11.25 7.70 1.29
C LYS A 305 -10.94 6.41 2.07
N LEU A 306 -10.60 6.59 3.33
CA LEU A 306 -10.34 5.51 4.28
C LEU A 306 -11.29 5.65 5.46
N GLU A 307 -11.87 4.53 5.90
CA GLU A 307 -12.66 4.45 7.13
C GLU A 307 -11.90 3.67 8.17
N LEU A 308 -11.75 4.24 9.35
CA LEU A 308 -11.08 3.65 10.51
C LEU A 308 -12.10 3.17 11.54
N ASN A 309 -11.73 2.09 12.24
CA ASN A 309 -12.55 1.46 13.28
C ASN A 309 -13.87 0.88 12.76
N THR A 310 -13.82 0.25 11.58
CA THR A 310 -14.90 -0.59 11.09
C THR A 310 -14.39 -2.00 10.82
N ASN A 311 -15.19 -3.00 11.15
CA ASN A 311 -14.92 -4.41 10.85
C ASN A 311 -15.84 -4.95 9.73
N ASN A 312 -16.71 -4.08 9.19
CA ASN A 312 -17.63 -4.47 8.14
C ASN A 312 -16.89 -4.55 6.80
N ALA A 313 -16.74 -5.76 6.26
CA ALA A 313 -16.12 -6.02 4.96
C ALA A 313 -17.08 -5.87 3.77
N LEU A 314 -18.35 -5.51 3.99
CA LEU A 314 -19.32 -5.31 2.91
C LEU A 314 -19.10 -3.96 2.23
N ILE A 315 -19.36 -3.90 0.93
CA ILE A 315 -19.32 -2.66 0.16
C ILE A 315 -20.45 -1.73 0.62
N ASP A 316 -20.08 -0.53 1.07
CA ASP A 316 -21.04 0.52 1.41
C ASP A 316 -21.44 1.27 0.13
N LYS A 317 -22.70 1.09 -0.29
CA LYS A 317 -23.23 1.70 -1.53
C LYS A 317 -23.30 3.23 -1.45
N GLU A 318 -23.48 3.79 -0.26
CA GLU A 318 -23.46 5.24 -0.06
C GLU A 318 -22.05 5.79 -0.32
N GLN A 319 -21.00 5.11 0.14
CA GLN A 319 -19.61 5.51 -0.12
C GLN A 319 -19.29 5.44 -1.63
N ILE A 320 -19.76 4.40 -2.31
CA ILE A 320 -19.63 4.30 -3.77
C ILE A 320 -20.33 5.45 -4.49
N ALA A 321 -21.57 5.78 -4.10
CA ALA A 321 -22.33 6.90 -4.66
C ALA A 321 -21.60 8.24 -4.39
N ASN A 322 -21.08 8.44 -3.19
CA ASN A 322 -20.29 9.62 -2.83
C ASN A 322 -19.01 9.73 -3.65
N MET A 323 -18.32 8.62 -3.94
CA MET A 323 -17.15 8.63 -4.84
C MET A 323 -17.54 9.15 -6.22
N LYS A 324 -18.60 8.62 -6.83
CA LYS A 324 -19.08 9.04 -8.15
C LYS A 324 -19.48 10.53 -8.17
N LYS A 325 -20.21 10.97 -7.14
CA LYS A 325 -20.62 12.38 -6.98
C LYS A 325 -19.43 13.33 -6.84
N ASN A 326 -18.45 12.97 -6.01
CA ASN A 326 -17.28 13.82 -5.79
C ASN A 326 -16.42 13.95 -7.07
N LEU A 327 -16.27 12.86 -7.82
CA LEU A 327 -15.53 12.87 -9.08
C LEU A 327 -16.17 13.79 -10.11
N ALA A 328 -17.50 13.86 -10.17
CA ALA A 328 -18.24 14.71 -11.09
C ALA A 328 -17.93 16.22 -10.94
N ALA A 329 -17.40 16.65 -9.80
CA ALA A 329 -16.94 18.04 -9.64
C ALA A 329 -15.69 18.36 -10.49
N PHE A 330 -14.90 17.36 -10.85
CA PHE A 330 -13.64 17.50 -11.60
C PHE A 330 -13.75 17.08 -13.07
N THR A 331 -14.80 16.32 -13.42
CA THR A 331 -14.89 15.66 -14.73
C THR A 331 -16.16 16.03 -15.47
N GLN A 332 -16.11 15.95 -16.79
CA GLN A 332 -17.30 15.89 -17.61
C GLN A 332 -18.07 14.60 -17.35
N PRO A 333 -19.37 14.53 -17.62
CA PRO A 333 -20.12 13.29 -17.54
C PRO A 333 -19.53 12.21 -18.45
N PHE A 334 -19.35 11.01 -17.92
CA PHE A 334 -18.93 9.82 -18.67
C PHE A 334 -19.55 8.56 -18.07
N GLU A 335 -19.62 7.51 -18.85
CA GLU A 335 -20.14 6.21 -18.41
C GLU A 335 -19.02 5.36 -17.80
N MET A 336 -19.29 4.76 -16.65
CA MET A 336 -18.44 3.73 -16.03
C MET A 336 -18.95 2.34 -16.46
N LYS A 337 -18.58 1.94 -17.68
CA LYS A 337 -19.04 0.66 -18.24
C LYS A 337 -18.42 -0.53 -17.53
N ASP A 338 -19.21 -1.57 -17.29
CA ASP A 338 -18.81 -2.83 -16.63
C ASP A 338 -18.14 -2.58 -15.25
N ALA A 339 -18.70 -1.64 -14.47
CA ALA A 339 -18.09 -1.20 -13.22
C ALA A 339 -18.06 -2.31 -12.15
N ILE A 340 -16.87 -2.60 -11.64
CA ILE A 340 -16.64 -3.53 -10.53
C ILE A 340 -16.28 -2.71 -9.30
N GLU A 341 -17.13 -2.81 -8.28
CA GLU A 341 -16.94 -2.17 -6.97
C GLU A 341 -16.19 -3.11 -6.04
N TRP A 342 -15.27 -2.57 -5.25
CA TRP A 342 -14.45 -3.33 -4.32
C TRP A 342 -14.21 -2.55 -3.03
N CYS A 343 -14.00 -3.27 -1.91
CA CYS A 343 -13.50 -2.70 -0.66
C CYS A 343 -12.50 -3.66 0.01
N GLY A 344 -11.61 -3.10 0.84
CA GLY A 344 -10.65 -3.90 1.61
C GLY A 344 -9.94 -3.07 2.68
N PHE A 345 -9.24 -3.76 3.59
CA PHE A 345 -8.61 -3.15 4.75
C PHE A 345 -7.11 -2.96 4.56
N ARG A 346 -6.64 -1.72 4.70
CA ARG A 346 -5.21 -1.34 4.65
C ARG A 346 -4.63 -1.33 6.06
N PRO A 347 -3.46 -1.92 6.31
CA PRO A 347 -2.85 -2.00 7.64
C PRO A 347 -2.17 -0.67 8.02
N LEU A 348 -2.92 0.34 8.50
CA LEU A 348 -2.37 1.65 8.85
C LEU A 348 -1.69 1.64 10.22
N THR A 349 -0.43 2.08 10.25
CA THR A 349 0.30 2.46 11.44
C THR A 349 0.12 3.96 11.73
N PRO A 350 0.29 4.44 12.98
CA PRO A 350 0.04 5.84 13.30
C PRO A 350 0.99 6.85 12.65
N ASN A 351 2.12 6.39 12.13
CA ASN A 351 3.18 7.23 11.55
C ASN A 351 3.61 6.78 10.15
N ASP A 352 2.77 5.95 9.51
CA ASP A 352 3.01 5.33 8.21
C ASP A 352 4.28 4.47 8.10
N ILE A 353 4.98 4.22 9.22
CA ILE A 353 6.17 3.35 9.24
C ILE A 353 5.72 1.90 9.50
N PRO A 354 6.08 0.95 8.63
CA PRO A 354 5.69 -0.46 8.79
C PRO A 354 6.45 -1.16 9.93
N TYR A 355 5.93 -2.29 10.36
CA TYR A 355 6.59 -3.22 11.28
C TYR A 355 7.37 -4.23 10.45
N LEU A 356 8.70 -4.09 10.43
CA LEU A 356 9.62 -4.92 9.64
C LEU A 356 10.76 -5.45 10.52
N GLY A 357 11.16 -6.69 10.27
CA GLY A 357 12.36 -7.27 10.88
C GLY A 357 12.08 -8.47 11.76
N PHE A 358 13.15 -8.98 12.37
CA PHE A 358 13.08 -10.14 13.25
C PHE A 358 12.27 -9.85 14.51
N ASP A 359 11.49 -10.85 14.92
CA ASP A 359 10.81 -10.86 16.22
C ASP A 359 11.83 -10.85 17.37
N LYS A 360 11.50 -10.15 18.46
CA LYS A 360 12.39 -10.07 19.63
C LYS A 360 12.48 -11.38 20.44
N ARG A 361 11.42 -12.19 20.39
CA ARG A 361 11.28 -13.42 21.17
C ARG A 361 11.62 -14.66 20.37
N TYR A 362 11.20 -14.66 19.09
CA TYR A 362 11.29 -15.82 18.20
C TYR A 362 12.27 -15.55 17.07
N LYS A 363 13.50 -16.12 17.20
CA LYS A 363 14.63 -15.83 16.31
C LYS A 363 14.37 -16.17 14.83
N ASN A 364 13.44 -17.07 14.56
CA ASN A 364 13.09 -17.49 13.19
C ASN A 364 11.83 -16.84 12.63
N LEU A 365 11.25 -15.87 13.36
CA LEU A 365 10.09 -15.11 12.90
C LEU A 365 10.51 -13.74 12.42
N ILE A 366 10.05 -13.36 11.21
CA ILE A 366 10.23 -12.04 10.61
C ILE A 366 8.85 -11.43 10.38
N HIS A 367 8.66 -10.20 10.83
CA HIS A 367 7.45 -9.43 10.56
C HIS A 367 7.62 -8.59 9.30
N ALA A 368 6.57 -8.54 8.46
CA ALA A 368 6.51 -7.71 7.27
C ALA A 368 5.07 -7.19 7.06
N THR A 369 4.65 -6.20 7.87
CA THR A 369 3.28 -5.68 7.86
C THR A 369 3.21 -4.19 8.20
N GLY A 370 2.02 -3.60 8.11
CA GLY A 370 1.82 -2.20 8.48
C GLY A 370 2.14 -1.18 7.39
N LEU A 371 2.20 -1.58 6.12
CA LEU A 371 2.50 -0.67 5.00
C LEU A 371 1.35 0.28 4.65
N GLY A 372 0.22 0.18 5.31
CA GLY A 372 -0.92 1.07 5.08
C GLY A 372 -1.37 1.07 3.63
N TRP A 373 -1.41 2.25 3.04
CA TRP A 373 -1.76 2.50 1.64
C TRP A 373 -0.60 2.31 0.66
N LEU A 374 0.62 2.08 1.19
CA LEU A 374 1.88 2.00 0.43
C LEU A 374 2.28 0.55 0.08
N GLY A 375 1.38 -0.42 0.23
CA GLY A 375 1.69 -1.82 -0.03
C GLY A 375 2.23 -2.08 -1.43
N ILE A 376 1.55 -1.60 -2.48
CA ILE A 376 2.01 -1.69 -3.87
C ILE A 376 3.27 -0.84 -4.07
N THR A 377 3.30 0.37 -3.51
CA THR A 377 4.46 1.26 -3.64
C THR A 377 5.75 0.63 -3.09
N PHE A 378 5.71 -0.02 -1.92
CA PHE A 378 6.92 -0.49 -1.22
C PHE A 378 7.05 -2.01 -1.09
N GLY A 379 6.00 -2.79 -1.43
CA GLY A 379 6.03 -4.25 -1.29
C GLY A 379 7.26 -4.91 -1.91
N PRO A 380 7.61 -4.60 -3.17
CA PRO A 380 8.81 -5.16 -3.81
C PRO A 380 10.12 -4.80 -3.08
N ALA A 381 10.29 -3.55 -2.66
CA ALA A 381 11.44 -3.13 -1.85
C ALA A 381 11.50 -3.90 -0.51
N ILE A 382 10.35 -4.07 0.16
CA ILE A 382 10.28 -4.81 1.43
C ILE A 382 10.69 -6.27 1.24
N GLY A 383 10.26 -6.90 0.15
CA GLY A 383 10.68 -8.26 -0.18
C GLY A 383 12.21 -8.39 -0.23
N LYS A 384 12.88 -7.47 -0.94
CA LYS A 384 14.33 -7.43 -1.02
C LYS A 384 14.98 -7.17 0.34
N ILE A 385 14.48 -6.20 1.09
CA ILE A 385 14.98 -5.86 2.44
C ILE A 385 14.89 -7.06 3.38
N ILE A 386 13.76 -7.77 3.41
CA ILE A 386 13.58 -8.96 4.27
C ILE A 386 14.52 -10.09 3.85
N ALA A 387 14.74 -10.26 2.56
CA ALA A 387 15.68 -11.26 2.06
C ALA A 387 17.13 -10.93 2.48
N ASP A 388 17.58 -9.71 2.25
CA ASP A 388 18.93 -9.25 2.69
C ASP A 388 19.09 -9.41 4.22
N LEU A 389 18.09 -9.00 5.01
CA LEU A 389 18.07 -9.15 6.46
C LEU A 389 18.18 -10.62 6.89
N SER A 390 17.56 -11.52 6.17
CA SER A 390 17.53 -12.95 6.47
C SER A 390 18.86 -13.65 6.22
N GLN A 391 19.74 -13.09 5.37
CA GLN A 391 21.08 -13.59 5.09
C GLN A 391 22.14 -13.03 6.06
N ASP A 392 22.18 -11.71 6.16
CA ASP A 392 23.29 -11.01 6.80
C ASP A 392 23.03 -10.64 8.27
N GLY A 393 21.78 -10.84 8.74
CA GLY A 393 21.34 -10.29 10.01
C GLY A 393 21.30 -8.75 9.98
N ALA A 394 21.27 -8.12 11.15
CA ALA A 394 21.34 -6.67 11.28
C ALA A 394 22.81 -6.22 11.14
N ASN A 395 23.17 -5.66 9.99
CA ASN A 395 24.49 -5.09 9.71
C ASN A 395 24.38 -3.60 9.34
N GLU A 396 25.51 -2.92 9.07
CA GLU A 396 25.52 -1.50 8.69
C GLU A 396 24.74 -1.21 7.40
N LYS A 397 24.70 -2.13 6.43
CA LYS A 397 23.92 -2.00 5.20
C LYS A 397 22.41 -2.04 5.47
N ASN A 398 22.02 -2.73 6.55
CA ASN A 398 20.64 -2.90 7.02
C ASN A 398 20.30 -1.94 8.17
N ALA A 399 21.20 -1.04 8.57
CA ALA A 399 21.02 -0.15 9.72
C ALA A 399 19.71 0.69 9.63
N ASP A 400 19.29 1.03 8.42
CA ASP A 400 18.02 1.75 8.19
C ASP A 400 16.78 0.88 8.41
N ILE A 401 16.92 -0.45 8.26
CA ILE A 401 15.86 -1.41 8.63
C ILE A 401 15.71 -1.44 10.14
N MET A 402 16.82 -1.28 10.87
CA MET A 402 16.78 -1.08 12.32
C MET A 402 16.02 0.19 12.72
N LEU A 403 15.98 1.21 11.85
CA LEU A 403 15.15 2.40 12.04
C LEU A 403 13.65 2.09 11.87
N PHE A 404 13.26 1.17 11.00
CA PHE A 404 11.89 0.65 10.93
C PHE A 404 11.59 -0.25 12.15
N SER A 405 12.53 -1.11 12.54
CA SER A 405 12.40 -1.96 13.72
C SER A 405 12.55 -1.22 15.05
N ALA A 406 12.92 0.06 15.05
CA ALA A 406 12.98 0.88 16.27
C ALA A 406 11.61 0.99 16.98
N PHE A 407 10.51 0.65 16.31
CA PHE A 407 9.21 0.45 16.95
C PHE A 407 9.12 -0.79 17.83
N PHE A 408 10.03 -1.74 17.70
CA PHE A 408 10.16 -2.84 18.61
C PHE A 408 10.87 -2.47 19.92
N ARG A 409 11.31 -1.21 20.11
CA ARG A 409 12.13 -0.78 21.24
C ARG A 409 11.38 -0.04 22.35
N ASP A 410 10.08 0.17 22.23
CA ASP A 410 9.24 0.80 23.30
C ASP A 410 8.12 -0.12 23.77
#